data_f1c609f07a92cca28227e15a2dc99b44
#
_entry.id   f1c609f07a92cca28227e15a2dc99b44
#
_cell.length_a   1.000
_cell.length_b   1.000
_cell.length_c   1.000
_cell.angle_alpha   90.00
_cell.angle_beta   90.00
_cell.angle_gamma   90.00
#
_symmetry.space_group_name_H-M   'P 1'
#
loop_
_entity.id
_entity.type
_entity.pdbx_description
1 polymer ?
#
loop_
_entity_poly.entity_id
_entity_poly.type
_entity_poly.pdbx_seq_one_letter_code
_entity_poly.pdbx_strand_id
1 'polypeptide(L)'
;MAFYQQALAPLGIELIKRYGNQAAGFGSDGKPDFWLGQGPGTHHNHVAFRAARRSLVRAFHQAALAAGGTDHGAPGVRAMYHPHYYGAFVLDPDGHNIEAVCHEPYLG
;
A
#
# COMPACT_ATOMS: atom_id res chain seq x y z
N MET A 1 5.41 -11.88 -0.63
CA MET A 1 4.18 -11.94 0.21
C MET A 1 4.38 -11.23 1.54
N ALA A 2 5.48 -11.50 2.22
CA ALA A 2 5.73 -10.85 3.51
C ALA A 2 5.72 -9.32 3.42
N PHE A 3 6.23 -8.76 2.33
CA PHE A 3 6.22 -7.31 2.14
C PHE A 3 4.79 -6.75 2.25
N TYR A 4 3.85 -7.31 1.47
CA TYR A 4 2.48 -6.79 1.44
C TYR A 4 1.73 -7.06 2.74
N GLN A 5 1.97 -8.19 3.38
CA GLN A 5 1.36 -8.46 4.68
C GLN A 5 1.77 -7.42 5.71
N GLN A 6 3.03 -7.00 5.72
CA GLN A 6 3.54 -6.00 6.66
C GLN A 6 3.13 -4.59 6.26
N ALA A 7 3.24 -4.25 4.97
CA ALA A 7 2.97 -2.90 4.49
C ALA A 7 1.49 -2.54 4.56
N LEU A 8 0.60 -3.50 4.27
CA LEU A 8 -0.84 -3.24 4.22
C LEU A 8 -1.54 -3.45 5.55
N ALA A 9 -0.90 -4.08 6.54
CA ALA A 9 -1.50 -4.29 7.85
C ALA A 9 -1.97 -2.99 8.50
N PRO A 10 -1.19 -1.89 8.49
CA PRO A 10 -1.65 -0.63 9.08
C PRO A 10 -2.91 -0.07 8.43
N LEU A 11 -3.20 -0.44 7.19
CA LEU A 11 -4.38 -0.01 6.47
C LEU A 11 -5.60 -0.89 6.72
N GLY A 12 -5.46 -1.93 7.56
CA GLY A 12 -6.53 -2.88 7.81
C GLY A 12 -6.72 -3.89 6.69
N ILE A 13 -5.76 -4.00 5.79
CA ILE A 13 -5.79 -4.92 4.66
C ILE A 13 -4.95 -6.13 5.03
N GLU A 14 -5.54 -7.32 4.93
CA GLU A 14 -4.89 -8.55 5.36
C GLU A 14 -4.92 -9.61 4.26
N LEU A 15 -4.06 -10.60 4.41
CA LEU A 15 -4.05 -11.75 3.52
C LEU A 15 -5.31 -12.56 3.75
N ILE A 16 -6.17 -12.66 2.73
CA ILE A 16 -7.43 -13.39 2.79
C ILE A 16 -7.28 -14.81 2.24
N LYS A 17 -6.67 -14.93 1.06
CA LYS A 17 -6.49 -16.21 0.39
C LYS A 17 -5.10 -16.33 -0.19
N ARG A 18 -4.60 -17.57 -0.18
CA ARG A 18 -3.32 -17.89 -0.76
C ARG A 18 -3.41 -19.20 -1.54
N TYR A 19 -2.94 -19.17 -2.77
CA TYR A 19 -2.90 -20.34 -3.64
C TYR A 19 -1.43 -20.76 -3.80
N GLY A 20 -0.91 -21.48 -2.80
CA GLY A 20 0.49 -21.86 -2.78
C GLY A 20 1.40 -20.64 -2.88
N ASN A 21 2.40 -20.72 -3.78
CA ASN A 21 3.27 -19.58 -4.05
C ASN A 21 2.88 -18.82 -5.31
N GLN A 22 1.71 -19.11 -5.91
CA GLN A 22 1.35 -18.56 -7.20
C GLN A 22 0.51 -17.29 -7.10
N ALA A 23 -0.37 -17.21 -6.12
CA ALA A 23 -1.25 -16.06 -5.97
C ALA A 23 -1.64 -15.85 -4.51
N ALA A 24 -1.91 -14.62 -4.16
CA ALA A 24 -2.43 -14.26 -2.85
C ALA A 24 -3.43 -13.11 -2.98
N GLY A 25 -4.54 -13.21 -2.28
CA GLY A 25 -5.56 -12.18 -2.26
C GLY A 25 -5.57 -11.46 -0.93
N PHE A 26 -5.60 -10.12 -0.99
CA PHE A 26 -5.61 -9.25 0.17
C PHE A 26 -6.90 -8.42 0.19
N GLY A 27 -7.38 -8.10 1.35
CA GLY A 27 -8.57 -7.27 1.47
C GLY A 27 -8.94 -7.02 2.90
N SER A 28 -10.14 -6.49 3.09
CA SER A 28 -10.72 -6.26 4.40
C SER A 28 -12.11 -6.90 4.47
N ASP A 29 -12.61 -7.13 5.69
CA ASP A 29 -13.91 -7.76 5.92
C ASP A 29 -14.05 -9.13 5.25
N GLY A 30 -12.95 -9.87 5.13
CA GLY A 30 -12.95 -11.20 4.57
C GLY A 30 -13.10 -11.28 3.05
N LYS A 31 -13.06 -10.15 2.36
CA LYS A 31 -13.21 -10.09 0.90
C LYS A 31 -11.92 -9.65 0.24
N PRO A 32 -11.28 -10.50 -0.60
CA PRO A 32 -10.08 -10.08 -1.32
C PRO A 32 -10.45 -9.02 -2.37
N ASP A 33 -9.74 -7.91 -2.35
CA ASP A 33 -9.90 -6.84 -3.33
C ASP A 33 -8.59 -6.42 -3.99
N PHE A 34 -7.48 -7.05 -3.57
CA PHE A 34 -6.16 -6.84 -4.16
C PHE A 34 -5.47 -8.18 -4.28
N TRP A 35 -5.01 -8.53 -5.48
CA TRP A 35 -4.39 -9.82 -5.75
C TRP A 35 -2.96 -9.64 -6.23
N LEU A 36 -2.08 -10.51 -5.73
CA LEU A 36 -0.72 -10.66 -6.21
C LEU A 36 -0.60 -11.98 -6.93
N GLY A 37 -0.09 -11.95 -8.15
CA GLY A 37 0.21 -13.15 -8.90
C GLY A 37 1.72 -13.26 -9.13
N GLN A 38 2.22 -14.50 -9.13
CA GLN A 38 3.60 -14.77 -9.48
C GLN A 38 3.69 -15.01 -10.98
N GLY A 39 4.67 -14.37 -11.62
CA GLY A 39 4.88 -14.53 -13.05
C GLY A 39 5.92 -13.55 -13.56
N PRO A 40 6.36 -13.69 -14.83
CA PRO A 40 7.28 -12.75 -15.43
C PRO A 40 6.58 -11.42 -15.66
N GLY A 41 6.85 -10.44 -14.80
CA GLY A 41 6.33 -9.10 -14.94
C GLY A 41 7.33 -8.22 -15.67
N THR A 42 6.91 -7.62 -16.78
CA THR A 42 7.75 -6.71 -17.54
C THR A 42 7.33 -5.25 -17.37
N HIS A 43 6.21 -5.01 -16.70
CA HIS A 43 5.66 -3.68 -16.49
C HIS A 43 5.55 -3.38 -15.00
N HIS A 44 5.87 -2.14 -14.64
CA HIS A 44 5.68 -1.66 -13.29
C HIS A 44 4.30 -1.02 -13.17
N ASN A 45 3.57 -1.38 -12.12
CA ASN A 45 2.23 -0.88 -11.86
C ASN A 45 2.24 0.18 -10.77
N HIS A 46 1.19 0.98 -10.74
CA HIS A 46 0.91 1.93 -9.67
C HIS A 46 -0.43 1.55 -9.05
N VAL A 47 -0.43 1.28 -7.75
CA VAL A 47 -1.63 0.92 -7.01
C VAL A 47 -1.74 1.83 -5.79
N ALA A 48 -2.91 2.43 -5.59
CA ALA A 48 -3.17 3.30 -4.46
C ALA A 48 -4.20 2.65 -3.53
N PHE A 49 -3.91 2.67 -2.23
CA PHE A 49 -4.81 2.20 -1.20
C PHE A 49 -5.31 3.38 -0.39
N ARG A 50 -6.61 3.46 -0.19
CA ARG A 50 -7.20 4.53 0.60
C ARG A 50 -6.99 4.26 2.09
N ALA A 51 -6.56 5.29 2.82
CA ALA A 51 -6.42 5.27 4.27
C ALA A 51 -7.43 6.25 4.88
N ALA A 52 -8.04 5.86 5.99
CA ALA A 52 -9.04 6.69 6.66
C ALA A 52 -8.42 7.88 7.39
N ARG A 53 -7.15 7.81 7.75
CA ARG A 53 -6.45 8.84 8.52
C ARG A 53 -5.03 9.01 8.02
N ARG A 54 -4.49 10.22 8.22
CA ARG A 54 -3.08 10.49 7.87
C ARG A 54 -2.09 9.64 8.67
N SER A 55 -2.43 9.32 9.93
CA SER A 55 -1.59 8.46 10.75
C SER A 55 -1.40 7.07 10.15
N LEU A 56 -2.42 6.56 9.45
CA LEU A 56 -2.33 5.27 8.78
C LEU A 56 -1.44 5.33 7.54
N VAL A 57 -1.43 6.47 6.84
CA VAL A 57 -0.50 6.70 5.73
C VAL A 57 0.94 6.65 6.23
N ARG A 58 1.22 7.33 7.35
CA ARG A 58 2.55 7.31 7.95
C ARG A 58 2.95 5.91 8.39
N ALA A 59 2.01 5.18 9.01
CA ALA A 59 2.27 3.81 9.46
C ALA A 59 2.54 2.87 8.28
N PHE A 60 1.80 3.02 7.18
CA PHE A 60 2.04 2.26 5.96
C PHE A 60 3.47 2.49 5.44
N HIS A 61 3.88 3.74 5.33
CA HIS A 61 5.21 4.08 4.80
C HIS A 61 6.30 3.45 5.66
N GLN A 62 6.19 3.58 6.98
CA GLN A 62 7.16 3.01 7.89
C GLN A 62 7.22 1.49 7.80
N ALA A 63 6.05 0.83 7.78
CA ALA A 63 5.97 -0.63 7.70
C ALA A 63 6.51 -1.15 6.37
N ALA A 64 6.19 -0.46 5.27
CA ALA A 64 6.66 -0.86 3.94
C ALA A 64 8.18 -0.75 3.82
N LEU A 65 8.78 0.31 4.34
CA LEU A 65 10.24 0.44 4.33
C LEU A 65 10.89 -0.65 5.19
N ALA A 66 10.32 -0.95 6.36
CA ALA A 66 10.83 -2.00 7.23
C ALA A 66 10.73 -3.39 6.57
N ALA A 67 9.76 -3.58 5.69
CA ALA A 67 9.52 -4.84 4.99
C ALA A 67 10.34 -5.01 3.71
N GLY A 68 11.21 -4.06 3.38
CA GLY A 68 12.10 -4.14 2.22
C GLY A 68 11.70 -3.26 1.05
N GLY A 69 10.71 -2.39 1.22
CA GLY A 69 10.36 -1.41 0.21
C GLY A 69 11.37 -0.27 0.10
N THR A 70 11.30 0.46 -0.99
CA THR A 70 12.15 1.62 -1.23
C THR A 70 11.31 2.89 -1.19
N ASP A 71 11.76 3.91 -0.46
CA ASP A 71 11.07 5.19 -0.39
C ASP A 71 10.93 5.79 -1.80
N HIS A 72 9.71 6.19 -2.13
CA HIS A 72 9.39 6.83 -3.41
C HIS A 72 8.54 8.08 -3.21
N GLY A 73 8.41 8.55 -2.00
CA GLY A 73 7.67 9.74 -1.61
C GLY A 73 7.24 9.66 -0.16
N ALA A 74 7.92 10.41 0.72
CA ALA A 74 7.60 10.43 2.14
C ALA A 74 6.18 10.95 2.40
N PRO A 75 5.54 10.57 3.52
CA PRO A 75 4.20 11.04 3.84
C PRO A 75 4.13 12.57 3.85
N GLY A 76 3.13 13.11 3.16
CA GLY A 76 2.95 14.56 3.08
C GLY A 76 1.76 14.94 2.23
N VAL A 77 1.39 16.20 2.33
CA VAL A 77 0.32 16.76 1.52
C VAL A 77 0.79 16.95 0.08
N ARG A 78 -0.08 16.57 -0.87
CA ARG A 78 0.14 16.76 -2.31
C ARG A 78 -0.95 17.68 -2.83
N ALA A 79 -0.84 18.97 -2.54
CA ALA A 79 -1.85 19.97 -2.90
C ALA A 79 -2.09 20.07 -4.40
N MET A 80 -1.11 19.63 -5.21
CA MET A 80 -1.25 19.57 -6.66
C MET A 80 -2.36 18.62 -7.12
N TYR A 81 -2.71 17.64 -6.30
CA TYR A 81 -3.83 16.74 -6.60
C TYR A 81 -5.14 17.28 -6.02
N HIS A 82 -5.16 17.60 -4.74
CA HIS A 82 -6.22 18.37 -4.08
C HIS A 82 -5.76 18.77 -2.67
N PRO A 83 -6.44 19.74 -2.01
CA PRO A 83 -5.96 20.31 -0.73
C PRO A 83 -5.80 19.31 0.41
N HIS A 84 -6.58 18.24 0.41
CA HIS A 84 -6.56 17.24 1.48
C HIS A 84 -5.86 15.94 1.08
N TYR A 85 -5.17 15.93 -0.06
CA TYR A 85 -4.45 14.74 -0.51
C TYR A 85 -3.18 14.56 0.32
N TYR A 86 -3.20 13.58 1.21
CA TYR A 86 -2.06 13.22 2.03
C TYR A 86 -1.64 11.81 1.67
N GLY A 87 -0.49 11.66 1.05
CA GLY A 87 -0.05 10.38 0.51
C GLY A 87 1.39 10.05 0.81
N ALA A 88 1.72 8.76 0.70
CA ALA A 88 3.07 8.25 0.76
C ALA A 88 3.24 7.18 -0.31
N PHE A 89 4.42 7.10 -0.89
CA PHE A 89 4.72 6.21 -2.01
C PHE A 89 5.93 5.37 -1.68
N VAL A 90 5.83 4.07 -1.97
CA VAL A 90 6.91 3.11 -1.75
C VAL A 90 6.99 2.20 -2.97
N LEU A 91 8.21 1.90 -3.43
CA LEU A 91 8.40 0.85 -4.41
C LEU A 91 8.45 -0.48 -3.69
N ASP A 92 7.68 -1.46 -4.18
CA ASP A 92 7.77 -2.81 -3.64
C ASP A 92 9.08 -3.48 -4.11
N PRO A 93 9.41 -4.70 -3.64
CA PRO A 93 10.65 -5.36 -4.06
C PRO A 93 10.79 -5.58 -5.56
N ASP A 94 9.68 -5.58 -6.29
CA ASP A 94 9.70 -5.74 -7.76
C ASP A 94 9.65 -4.40 -8.50
N GLY A 95 9.67 -3.28 -7.79
CA GLY A 95 9.69 -1.94 -8.37
C GLY A 95 8.34 -1.35 -8.69
N HIS A 96 7.24 -1.95 -8.24
CA HIS A 96 5.91 -1.36 -8.42
C HIS A 96 5.68 -0.22 -7.44
N ASN A 97 5.04 0.84 -7.92
CA ASN A 97 4.72 2.01 -7.10
C ASN A 97 3.46 1.74 -6.29
N ILE A 98 3.61 1.64 -4.97
CA ILE A 98 2.51 1.38 -4.05
C ILE A 98 2.29 2.62 -3.21
N GLU A 99 1.04 3.07 -3.15
CA GLU A 99 0.67 4.31 -2.48
C GLU A 99 -0.37 4.05 -1.41
N ALA A 100 -0.27 4.75 -0.27
CA ALA A 100 -1.39 4.93 0.64
C ALA A 100 -1.79 6.39 0.62
N VAL A 101 -3.08 6.68 0.53
CA VAL A 101 -3.58 8.04 0.43
C VAL A 101 -4.79 8.25 1.34
N CYS A 102 -4.77 9.36 2.07
CA CYS A 102 -5.91 9.85 2.84
C CYS A 102 -6.43 11.11 2.17
N HIS A 103 -7.72 11.10 1.82
CA HIS A 103 -8.39 12.22 1.17
C HIS A 103 -9.15 13.11 2.16
N GLU A 104 -9.15 12.75 3.43
CA GLU A 104 -9.91 13.45 4.44
C GLU A 104 -9.13 14.67 4.99
N PRO A 105 -9.83 15.70 5.49
CA PRO A 105 -9.18 16.79 6.21
C PRO A 105 -8.39 16.24 7.39
N TYR A 106 -7.38 16.99 7.82
CA TYR A 106 -6.53 16.53 8.90
C TYR A 106 -7.29 16.42 10.21
N LEU A 107 -7.36 15.22 10.75
CA LEU A 107 -7.96 14.93 12.06
C LEU A 107 -6.99 14.21 13.00
N GLY A 108 -5.74 14.09 12.61
CA GLY A 108 -4.73 13.42 13.44
C GLY A 108 -3.98 12.27 12.79
#